data_d610a6d9e3d6fa36bc9d1c74c3b9e01c
#
_entry.id   d610a6d9e3d6fa36bc9d1c74c3b9e01c
#
_cell.length_a   1.000
_cell.length_b   1.000
_cell.length_c   1.000
_cell.angle_alpha   90.00
_cell.angle_beta   90.00
_cell.angle_gamma   90.00
#
_symmetry.space_group_name_H-M   'P 1'
#
loop_
_entity.id
_entity.type
_entity.pdbx_description
1 polymer ?
#
loop_
_entity_poly.entity_id
_entity_poly.type
_entity_poly.pdbx_seq_one_letter_code
_entity_poly.pdbx_strand_id
1 'polypeptide(L)'
;VNRCPGRALMRDKIWWRGLEKNKLYFKRCRPVMARYLGCGVCMKVCPIQKYGMSTVMSHYAETGQVLGKGTHDLEGYELEGKGYFGPGELPVFEREFFNSMPSGDTENWAFEALKKKATEAGGSVTDEMLAEFRTELETGLGQSRDNIAMMEMEDYI
;
A
#
# COMPACT_ATOMS: atom_id res chain seq x y z
N VAL A 1 -3.26 -10.38 3.50
CA VAL A 1 -4.13 -10.05 2.37
C VAL A 1 -5.53 -9.73 2.87
N ASN A 2 -6.17 -10.65 3.59
CA ASN A 2 -7.60 -10.56 3.97
C ASN A 2 -7.94 -9.46 5.00
N ARG A 3 -6.95 -8.82 5.61
CA ARG A 3 -7.13 -7.77 6.63
C ARG A 3 -6.87 -6.36 6.11
N CYS A 4 -6.55 -6.20 4.82
CA CYS A 4 -6.30 -4.88 4.25
C CYS A 4 -7.62 -4.09 4.12
N PRO A 5 -7.76 -2.92 4.78
CA PRO A 5 -8.98 -2.12 4.71
C PRO A 5 -9.33 -1.70 3.29
N GLY A 6 -8.32 -1.35 2.50
CA GLY A 6 -8.48 -0.98 1.09
C GLY A 6 -8.60 -2.16 0.14
N ARG A 7 -8.46 -3.41 0.63
CA ARG A 7 -8.37 -4.61 -0.23
C ARG A 7 -7.34 -4.46 -1.34
N ALA A 8 -6.22 -3.83 -1.02
CA ALA A 8 -5.20 -3.43 -1.99
C ALA A 8 -4.12 -4.49 -2.22
N LEU A 9 -4.05 -5.54 -1.38
CA LEU A 9 -3.06 -6.60 -1.53
C LEU A 9 -3.58 -7.65 -2.52
N MET A 10 -2.88 -7.83 -3.62
CA MET A 10 -3.21 -8.80 -4.66
C MET A 10 -3.07 -10.22 -4.12
N ARG A 11 -4.03 -11.09 -4.45
CA ARG A 11 -3.99 -12.52 -4.11
C ARG A 11 -3.09 -13.28 -5.06
N ASP A 12 -3.20 -12.95 -6.33
CA ASP A 12 -2.44 -13.60 -7.39
C ASP A 12 -1.06 -12.99 -7.52
N LYS A 13 -0.10 -13.83 -7.88
CA LYS A 13 1.24 -13.38 -8.19
C LYS A 13 1.31 -12.87 -9.61
N ILE A 14 2.13 -11.87 -9.82
CA ILE A 14 2.47 -11.35 -11.13
C ILE A 14 3.98 -11.33 -11.33
N TRP A 15 4.42 -11.44 -12.57
CA TRP A 15 5.81 -11.18 -12.94
C TRP A 15 6.11 -9.69 -12.86
N TRP A 16 7.12 -9.35 -12.10
CA TRP A 16 7.59 -7.98 -11.95
C TRP A 16 9.10 -7.93 -11.78
N ARG A 17 9.78 -7.29 -12.71
CA ARG A 17 11.25 -7.15 -12.67
C ARG A 17 11.96 -8.49 -12.46
N GLY A 18 11.59 -9.50 -13.25
CA GLY A 18 12.22 -10.82 -13.22
C GLY A 18 11.86 -11.70 -12.02
N LEU A 19 10.86 -11.33 -11.22
CA LEU A 19 10.41 -12.09 -10.07
C LEU A 19 8.90 -12.21 -10.01
N GLU A 20 8.40 -13.41 -9.78
CA GLU A 20 6.99 -13.67 -9.52
C GLU A 20 6.65 -13.31 -8.06
N LYS A 21 5.75 -12.36 -7.85
CA LYS A 21 5.37 -11.89 -6.51
C LYS A 21 3.97 -11.28 -6.44
N ASN A 22 3.40 -11.28 -5.24
CA ASN A 22 2.18 -10.52 -4.95
C ASN A 22 2.51 -9.02 -4.91
N LYS A 23 1.66 -8.21 -5.48
CA LYS A 23 1.80 -6.76 -5.55
C LYS A 23 0.73 -6.05 -4.73
N LEU A 24 0.96 -4.77 -4.52
CA LEU A 24 0.02 -3.84 -3.92
C LEU A 24 -0.68 -3.05 -5.03
N TYR A 25 -2.01 -3.04 -5.02
CA TYR A 25 -2.79 -2.17 -5.89
C TYR A 25 -2.87 -0.77 -5.28
N PHE A 26 -2.02 0.12 -5.76
CA PHE A 26 -1.78 1.41 -5.13
C PHE A 26 -3.00 2.34 -5.14
N LYS A 27 -3.82 2.32 -6.19
CA LYS A 27 -5.07 3.09 -6.27
C LYS A 27 -6.07 2.76 -5.15
N ARG A 28 -5.97 1.57 -4.57
CA ARG A 28 -6.78 1.18 -3.41
C ARG A 28 -6.08 1.41 -2.07
N CYS A 29 -4.78 1.29 -2.03
CA CYS A 29 -3.99 1.53 -0.82
C CYS A 29 -3.92 3.01 -0.47
N ARG A 30 -3.63 3.84 -1.47
CA ARG A 30 -3.33 5.26 -1.28
C ARG A 30 -4.46 6.06 -0.63
N PRO A 31 -5.74 5.98 -1.04
CA PRO A 31 -6.83 6.71 -0.39
C PRO A 31 -6.95 6.36 1.09
N VAL A 32 -6.85 5.08 1.45
CA VAL A 32 -6.88 4.63 2.85
C VAL A 32 -5.67 5.15 3.61
N MET A 33 -4.47 5.04 3.01
CA MET A 33 -3.24 5.53 3.62
C MET A 33 -3.28 7.06 3.85
N ALA A 34 -3.78 7.82 2.89
CA ALA A 34 -3.92 9.27 3.01
C ALA A 34 -4.96 9.66 4.07
N ARG A 35 -6.11 8.99 4.12
CA ARG A 35 -7.18 9.26 5.09
C ARG A 35 -6.73 9.01 6.53
N TYR A 36 -5.90 8.01 6.76
CA TYR A 36 -5.44 7.59 8.10
C TYR A 36 -3.97 7.95 8.38
N LEU A 37 -3.39 8.89 7.66
CA LEU A 37 -2.01 9.38 7.84
C LEU A 37 -0.98 8.24 7.91
N GLY A 38 -1.13 7.24 7.06
CA GLY A 38 -0.33 6.03 7.05
C GLY A 38 -1.03 4.87 7.74
N CYS A 39 -1.96 4.23 7.04
CA CYS A 39 -2.85 3.18 7.56
C CYS A 39 -2.15 2.09 8.39
N GLY A 40 -1.00 1.55 7.94
CA GLY A 40 -0.17 0.58 8.71
C GLY A 40 -0.81 -0.75 9.08
N VAL A 41 -2.10 -0.99 8.80
CA VAL A 41 -2.82 -2.21 9.21
C VAL A 41 -2.12 -3.49 8.71
N CYS A 42 -1.62 -3.49 7.47
CA CYS A 42 -0.92 -4.65 6.91
C CYS A 42 0.36 -5.02 7.69
N MET A 43 0.99 -4.05 8.32
CA MET A 43 2.14 -4.27 9.20
C MET A 43 1.70 -4.74 10.59
N LYS A 44 0.65 -4.12 11.15
CA LYS A 44 0.11 -4.48 12.45
C LYS A 44 -0.36 -5.94 12.51
N VAL A 45 -1.08 -6.40 11.48
CA VAL A 45 -1.61 -7.77 11.40
C VAL A 45 -0.61 -8.78 10.80
N CYS A 46 0.65 -8.41 10.69
CA CYS A 46 1.69 -9.31 10.20
C CYS A 46 2.23 -10.18 11.36
N PRO A 47 2.08 -11.51 11.31
CA PRO A 47 2.57 -12.38 12.37
C PRO A 47 4.08 -12.28 12.57
N ILE A 48 4.82 -12.10 11.48
CA ILE A 48 6.29 -11.94 11.53
C ILE A 48 6.68 -10.66 12.27
N GLN A 49 5.96 -9.57 12.01
CA GLN A 49 6.18 -8.29 12.68
C GLN A 49 5.85 -8.38 14.18
N LYS A 50 4.83 -9.15 14.53
CA LYS A 50 4.35 -9.28 15.92
C LYS A 50 5.16 -10.29 16.74
N TYR A 51 5.42 -11.46 16.18
CA TYR A 51 5.99 -12.59 16.93
C TYR A 51 7.45 -12.92 16.54
N GLY A 52 7.96 -12.29 15.51
CA GLY A 52 9.28 -12.59 14.94
C GLY A 52 9.26 -13.74 13.92
N MET A 53 10.21 -13.67 12.98
CA MET A 53 10.31 -14.64 11.88
C MET A 53 10.52 -16.08 12.40
N SER A 54 11.48 -16.27 13.30
CA SER A 54 11.84 -17.61 13.80
C SER A 54 10.63 -18.29 14.45
N THR A 55 9.95 -17.59 15.35
CA THR A 55 8.78 -18.13 16.07
C THR A 55 7.65 -18.52 15.11
N VAL A 56 7.35 -17.65 14.14
CA VAL A 56 6.28 -17.92 13.15
C VAL A 56 6.65 -19.10 12.27
N MET A 57 7.91 -19.19 11.82
CA MET A 57 8.35 -20.27 10.95
C MET A 57 8.40 -21.61 11.67
N SER A 58 8.87 -21.66 12.92
CA SER A 58 8.85 -22.87 13.74
C SER A 58 7.43 -23.36 13.96
N HIS A 59 6.54 -22.46 14.38
CA HIS A 59 5.12 -22.81 14.56
C HIS A 59 4.48 -23.34 13.27
N TYR A 60 4.77 -22.70 12.13
CA TYR A 60 4.24 -23.14 10.84
C TYR A 60 4.79 -24.51 10.43
N ALA A 61 6.08 -24.77 10.66
CA ALA A 61 6.71 -26.07 10.37
C ALA A 61 6.08 -27.20 11.21
N GLU A 62 5.73 -26.93 12.45
CA GLU A 62 5.13 -27.92 13.36
C GLU A 62 3.62 -28.14 13.11
N THR A 63 2.89 -27.08 12.80
CA THR A 63 1.41 -27.13 12.81
C THR A 63 0.77 -26.96 11.42
N GLY A 64 1.53 -26.47 10.42
CA GLY A 64 1.00 -26.04 9.13
C GLY A 64 0.13 -24.78 9.18
N GLN A 65 0.06 -24.12 10.35
CA GLN A 65 -0.80 -22.95 10.56
C GLN A 65 0.02 -21.69 10.85
N VAL A 66 -0.52 -20.55 10.44
CA VAL A 66 0.08 -19.23 10.75
C VAL A 66 -0.25 -18.87 12.18
N LEU A 67 0.77 -18.61 12.99
CA LEU A 67 0.65 -18.25 14.40
C LEU A 67 -0.24 -16.99 14.55
N GLY A 68 -1.25 -17.10 15.42
CA GLY A 68 -2.17 -16.01 15.75
C GLY A 68 -3.25 -15.73 14.68
N LYS A 69 -3.27 -16.48 13.57
CA LYS A 69 -4.31 -16.31 12.55
C LYS A 69 -5.71 -16.56 13.15
N GLY A 70 -6.64 -15.64 12.85
CA GLY A 70 -8.02 -15.71 13.35
C GLY A 70 -8.20 -15.24 14.78
N THR A 71 -7.17 -14.68 15.42
CA THR A 71 -7.27 -14.11 16.76
C THR A 71 -7.43 -12.60 16.74
N HIS A 72 -8.16 -12.06 17.71
CA HIS A 72 -8.25 -10.59 17.90
C HIS A 72 -6.88 -9.95 18.16
N ASP A 73 -6.00 -10.68 18.83
CA ASP A 73 -4.66 -10.22 19.17
C ASP A 73 -3.81 -9.92 17.93
N LEU A 74 -3.85 -10.79 16.92
CA LEU A 74 -3.14 -10.58 15.67
C LEU A 74 -3.96 -9.74 14.68
N GLU A 75 -5.20 -10.11 14.44
CA GLU A 75 -5.98 -9.60 13.31
C GLU A 75 -6.91 -8.44 13.68
N GLY A 76 -7.11 -8.16 14.96
CA GLY A 76 -7.91 -7.04 15.42
C GLY A 76 -7.21 -5.70 15.17
N TYR A 77 -7.98 -4.70 14.70
CA TYR A 77 -7.50 -3.34 14.53
C TYR A 77 -8.65 -2.34 14.62
N GLU A 78 -8.32 -1.10 14.89
CA GLU A 78 -9.24 0.01 14.93
C GLU A 78 -8.90 1.02 13.81
N LEU A 79 -9.92 1.60 13.21
CA LEU A 79 -9.79 2.72 12.29
C LEU A 79 -10.62 3.88 12.80
N GLU A 80 -10.00 5.05 12.88
CA GLU A 80 -10.64 6.28 13.31
C GLU A 80 -11.90 6.58 12.50
N GLY A 81 -13.01 6.81 13.19
CA GLY A 81 -14.32 7.07 12.57
C GLY A 81 -15.01 5.87 11.95
N LYS A 82 -14.39 4.69 11.99
CA LYS A 82 -14.99 3.41 11.51
C LYS A 82 -15.18 2.40 12.64
N GLY A 83 -14.41 2.51 13.74
CA GLY A 83 -14.48 1.61 14.88
C GLY A 83 -13.52 0.43 14.81
N TYR A 84 -13.80 -0.57 15.65
CA TYR A 84 -12.99 -1.79 15.77
C TYR A 84 -13.46 -2.88 14.80
N PHE A 85 -12.50 -3.61 14.24
CA PHE A 85 -12.70 -4.75 13.33
C PHE A 85 -11.95 -5.97 13.85
N GLY A 86 -12.69 -7.01 14.19
CA GLY A 86 -12.16 -8.31 14.61
C GLY A 86 -11.74 -9.20 13.43
N PRO A 87 -11.27 -10.44 13.71
CA PRO A 87 -10.92 -11.40 12.67
C PRO A 87 -12.06 -11.63 11.68
N GLY A 88 -11.75 -11.56 10.39
CA GLY A 88 -12.76 -11.73 9.33
C GLY A 88 -13.57 -10.47 8.99
N GLU A 89 -13.57 -9.46 9.85
CA GLU A 89 -14.28 -8.21 9.61
C GLU A 89 -13.44 -7.22 8.82
N LEU A 90 -14.08 -6.45 7.94
CA LEU A 90 -13.43 -5.40 7.14
C LEU A 90 -14.29 -4.14 7.12
N PRO A 91 -13.68 -2.97 7.16
CA PRO A 91 -14.42 -1.73 6.96
C PRO A 91 -14.98 -1.67 5.53
N VAL A 92 -16.15 -1.06 5.41
CA VAL A 92 -16.75 -0.74 4.12
C VAL A 92 -16.30 0.65 3.69
N PHE A 93 -15.83 0.75 2.46
CA PHE A 93 -15.53 2.00 1.79
C PHE A 93 -16.27 2.04 0.46
N GLU A 94 -16.99 3.11 0.23
CA GLU A 94 -17.73 3.33 -1.01
C GLU A 94 -16.77 3.57 -2.19
N ARG A 95 -17.24 3.32 -3.40
CA ARG A 95 -16.44 3.47 -4.64
C ARG A 95 -15.87 4.89 -4.77
N GLU A 96 -16.66 5.88 -4.44
CA GLU A 96 -16.30 7.30 -4.48
C GLU A 96 -15.10 7.63 -3.60
N PHE A 97 -14.96 6.95 -2.46
CA PHE A 97 -13.79 7.10 -1.59
C PHE A 97 -12.49 6.77 -2.32
N PHE A 98 -12.47 5.70 -3.12
CA PHE A 98 -11.27 5.32 -3.88
C PHE A 98 -11.01 6.22 -5.09
N ASN A 99 -12.06 6.83 -5.64
CA ASN A 99 -11.99 7.75 -6.77
C ASN A 99 -11.74 9.20 -6.35
N SER A 100 -11.85 9.52 -5.06
CA SER A 100 -11.73 10.88 -4.53
C SER A 100 -10.31 11.44 -4.52
N MET A 101 -9.31 10.59 -4.70
CA MET A 101 -7.91 11.03 -4.76
C MET A 101 -7.60 11.53 -6.17
N PRO A 102 -7.29 12.83 -6.35
CA PRO A 102 -6.88 13.37 -7.63
C PRO A 102 -5.68 12.60 -8.19
N SER A 103 -5.68 12.35 -9.49
CA SER A 103 -4.56 11.67 -10.16
C SER A 103 -3.24 12.46 -10.06
N GLY A 104 -3.32 13.79 -9.86
CA GLY A 104 -2.18 14.70 -9.71
C GLY A 104 -1.54 14.75 -8.32
N ASP A 105 -2.14 14.15 -7.29
CA ASP A 105 -1.59 14.26 -5.92
C ASP A 105 -0.23 13.58 -5.74
N THR A 106 0.08 12.55 -6.54
CA THR A 106 1.42 11.93 -6.50
C THR A 106 2.46 12.87 -7.07
N GLU A 107 2.12 13.57 -8.14
CA GLU A 107 2.98 14.56 -8.76
C GLU A 107 3.19 15.75 -7.82
N ASN A 108 2.13 16.25 -7.19
CA ASN A 108 2.21 17.34 -6.23
C ASN A 108 3.04 16.95 -4.99
N TRP A 109 2.83 15.79 -4.42
CA TRP A 109 3.61 15.34 -3.26
C TRP A 109 5.10 15.18 -3.59
N ALA A 110 5.42 14.56 -4.72
CA ALA A 110 6.79 14.40 -5.16
C ALA A 110 7.42 15.75 -5.56
N PHE A 111 6.63 16.65 -6.13
CA PHE A 111 7.06 18.01 -6.45
C PHE A 111 7.33 18.86 -5.20
N GLU A 112 6.49 18.77 -4.16
CA GLU A 112 6.73 19.44 -2.89
C GLU A 112 7.98 18.87 -2.18
N ALA A 113 8.22 17.58 -2.27
CA ALA A 113 9.45 16.96 -1.78
C ALA A 113 10.70 17.46 -2.54
N LEU A 114 10.61 17.64 -3.86
CA LEU A 114 11.67 18.22 -4.68
C LEU A 114 11.96 19.68 -4.30
N LYS A 115 10.91 20.49 -4.14
CA LYS A 115 11.04 21.89 -3.67
C LYS A 115 11.73 21.96 -2.32
N LYS A 116 11.29 21.15 -1.36
CA LYS A 116 11.90 21.07 -0.03
C LYS A 116 13.38 20.74 -0.11
N LYS A 117 13.74 19.72 -0.89
CA LYS A 117 15.14 19.29 -1.10
C LYS A 117 15.99 20.39 -1.74
N ALA A 118 15.46 21.10 -2.76
CA ALA A 118 16.14 22.22 -3.38
C ALA A 118 16.36 23.38 -2.40
N THR A 119 15.37 23.72 -1.57
CA THR A 119 15.45 24.76 -0.54
C THR A 119 16.47 24.39 0.55
N GLU A 120 16.49 23.14 1.01
CA GLU A 120 17.48 22.65 1.99
C GLU A 120 18.92 22.70 1.44
N ALA A 121 19.09 22.56 0.12
CA ALA A 121 20.37 22.72 -0.58
C ALA A 121 20.74 24.20 -0.82
N GLY A 122 19.93 25.16 -0.36
CA GLY A 122 20.18 26.59 -0.49
C GLY A 122 19.84 27.17 -1.88
N GLY A 123 19.08 26.44 -2.69
CA GLY A 123 18.68 26.84 -4.04
C GLY A 123 17.17 26.89 -4.26
N SER A 124 16.79 27.17 -5.49
CA SER A 124 15.42 27.02 -5.99
C SER A 124 15.34 25.91 -7.02
N VAL A 125 14.15 25.38 -7.25
CA VAL A 125 13.93 24.37 -8.32
C VAL A 125 14.16 25.03 -9.67
N THR A 126 15.08 24.47 -10.46
CA THR A 126 15.37 24.94 -11.83
C THR A 126 14.49 24.21 -12.84
N ASP A 127 14.37 24.76 -14.05
CA ASP A 127 13.61 24.14 -15.14
C ASP A 127 14.22 22.80 -15.58
N GLU A 128 15.55 22.66 -15.49
CA GLU A 128 16.25 21.40 -15.74
C GLU A 128 15.87 20.33 -14.71
N MET A 129 15.86 20.67 -13.42
CA MET A 129 15.43 19.76 -12.35
C MET A 129 13.98 19.33 -12.53
N LEU A 130 13.11 20.22 -13.01
CA LEU A 130 11.72 19.90 -13.31
C LEU A 130 11.58 18.97 -14.52
N ALA A 131 12.38 19.17 -15.55
CA ALA A 131 12.37 18.34 -16.75
C ALA A 131 12.87 16.91 -16.43
N GLU A 132 13.96 16.80 -15.68
CA GLU A 132 14.49 15.52 -15.21
C GLU A 132 13.49 14.79 -14.32
N PHE A 133 12.89 15.47 -13.36
CA PHE A 133 11.86 14.94 -12.48
C PHE A 133 10.62 14.44 -13.23
N ARG A 134 10.14 15.17 -14.24
CA ARG A 134 9.03 14.72 -15.10
C ARG A 134 9.39 13.46 -15.87
N THR A 135 10.60 13.41 -16.42
CA THR A 135 11.09 12.23 -17.14
C THR A 135 11.19 11.00 -16.23
N GLU A 136 11.69 11.16 -15.00
CA GLU A 136 11.74 10.10 -14.00
C GLU A 136 10.34 9.63 -13.60
N LEU A 137 9.41 10.56 -13.37
CA LEU A 137 8.02 10.27 -13.03
C LEU A 137 7.30 9.53 -14.18
N GLU A 138 7.43 9.99 -15.40
CA GLU A 138 6.83 9.36 -16.57
C GLU A 138 7.41 7.97 -16.82
N THR A 139 8.71 7.79 -16.68
CA THR A 139 9.36 6.48 -16.80
C THR A 139 8.93 5.54 -15.68
N GLY A 140 8.91 6.02 -14.44
CA GLY A 140 8.47 5.25 -13.28
C GLY A 140 6.97 4.89 -13.33
N LEU A 141 6.13 5.85 -13.72
CA LEU A 141 4.69 5.66 -13.87
C LEU A 141 4.35 4.81 -15.11
N GLY A 142 5.07 4.97 -16.21
CA GLY A 142 4.91 4.14 -17.41
C GLY A 142 5.19 2.68 -17.12
N GLN A 143 6.34 2.37 -16.52
CA GLN A 143 6.66 1.02 -16.07
C GLN A 143 5.66 0.46 -15.04
N SER A 144 5.07 1.32 -14.22
CA SER A 144 4.03 0.94 -13.28
C SER A 144 2.68 0.73 -13.97
N ARG A 145 2.35 1.56 -14.96
CA ARG A 145 1.09 1.46 -15.74
C ARG A 145 1.05 0.21 -16.59
N ASP A 146 2.12 -0.11 -17.32
CA ASP A 146 2.17 -1.26 -18.21
C ASP A 146 1.99 -2.60 -17.47
N ASN A 147 2.33 -2.63 -16.17
CA ASN A 147 2.21 -3.81 -15.33
C ASN A 147 0.97 -3.83 -14.42
N ILE A 148 0.27 -2.71 -14.28
CA ILE A 148 -0.94 -2.57 -13.45
C ILE A 148 -2.18 -2.34 -14.33
N ALA A 149 -2.00 -1.87 -15.56
CA ALA A 149 -3.07 -1.48 -16.48
C ALA A 149 -4.02 -2.62 -16.89
N MET A 150 -3.64 -3.86 -16.63
CA MET A 150 -4.46 -5.04 -16.91
C MET A 150 -5.41 -5.41 -15.77
N MET A 151 -5.47 -4.62 -14.69
CA MET A 151 -6.24 -4.99 -13.52
C MET A 151 -7.30 -3.94 -13.24
N GLU A 152 -8.48 -4.18 -13.74
CA GLU A 152 -9.67 -3.39 -13.43
C GLU A 152 -10.06 -3.59 -11.95
N MET A 153 -10.66 -2.58 -11.34
CA MET A 153 -10.99 -2.60 -9.91
C MET A 153 -12.03 -3.69 -9.58
N GLU A 154 -12.77 -4.13 -10.57
CA GLU A 154 -13.78 -5.18 -10.51
C GLU A 154 -13.19 -6.58 -10.35
N ASP A 155 -11.93 -6.80 -10.74
CA ASP A 155 -11.22 -8.08 -10.58
C ASP A 155 -10.84 -8.38 -9.11
N TYR A 156 -11.07 -7.44 -8.18
CA TYR A 156 -10.63 -7.50 -6.77
C TYR A 156 -11.76 -7.38 -5.74
N ILE A 157 -12.98 -7.24 -6.18
CA ILE A 157 -14.16 -7.19 -5.30
C ILE A 157 -14.92 -8.57 -5.31
#